data_8dc0125073efea22155aa7f342ca1be2
#
_entry.id   8dc0125073efea22155aa7f342ca1be2
#
_cell.length_a   1.000
_cell.length_b   1.000
_cell.length_c   1.000
_cell.angle_alpha   90.00
_cell.angle_beta   90.00
_cell.angle_gamma   90.00
#
_symmetry.space_group_name_H-M   'P 1'
#
loop_
_entity.id
_entity.type
_entity.pdbx_description
1 polymer ?
#
loop_
_entity_poly.entity_id
_entity_poly.type
_entity_poly.pdbx_seq_one_letter_code
_entity_poly.pdbx_strand_id
1 'polypeptide(L)'
;MSKVSRAMDGNEAAAYASYAFTEVAAIYPITPSSPMAELVDKWSANGMKNMFGQQVKLVEMQSECGAVSAVHGALDGGVLATSYTASQGLMLMIPTMYRIAGQLKPGVIHVASRNVATHAISINAEHSDVMACRQTGYAMLASSSPQEAMDLGAVAHLAAIKGHVPFLHFFDGFRTSHEIQKVECLDYEDLKKLVDWKELEKFRENALNPEHPVLRTTGQYSDTYFQSREACNTYYDALPDIVADYMNEISKITGRDYKPFNYYGAPDAERVIVVMGSASGVLRETVDYLNAKGEKVGFIDAHLYRPFSAKYFLSQLPETVKMITVGDRTKEPGARSEEHTSELQSH
;
A
#
# COMPACT_ATOMS: atom_id res chain seq x y z
N MET A 1 2.56 27.95 5.62
CA MET A 1 3.98 27.80 5.28
C MET A 1 4.07 27.41 3.81
N SER A 2 5.12 27.82 3.08
CA SER A 2 5.30 27.37 1.68
C SER A 2 5.60 25.86 1.69
N LYS A 3 4.80 25.07 0.96
CA LYS A 3 5.06 23.63 0.81
C LYS A 3 6.43 23.42 0.16
N VAL A 4 7.24 22.55 0.74
CA VAL A 4 8.56 22.21 0.19
C VAL A 4 8.35 21.22 -0.95
N SER A 5 8.81 21.59 -2.16
CA SER A 5 8.83 20.67 -3.30
C SER A 5 10.25 20.25 -3.61
N ARG A 6 10.42 18.97 -3.99
CA ARG A 6 11.70 18.39 -4.42
C ARG A 6 11.50 17.61 -5.72
N ALA A 7 12.55 17.53 -6.53
CA ALA A 7 12.60 16.55 -7.62
C ALA A 7 12.98 15.20 -7.02
N MET A 8 12.09 14.23 -7.09
CA MET A 8 12.30 12.87 -6.56
C MET A 8 11.52 11.84 -7.37
N ASP A 9 11.96 10.61 -7.31
CA ASP A 9 11.23 9.49 -7.88
C ASP A 9 10.26 8.84 -6.88
N GLY A 10 9.54 7.82 -7.33
CA GLY A 10 8.57 7.13 -6.48
C GLY A 10 9.20 6.38 -5.31
N ASN A 11 10.41 5.83 -5.49
CA ASN A 11 11.14 5.20 -4.39
C ASN A 11 11.51 6.21 -3.31
N GLU A 12 12.07 7.37 -3.69
CA GLU A 12 12.41 8.43 -2.72
C GLU A 12 11.15 8.96 -2.03
N ALA A 13 10.06 9.15 -2.78
CA ALA A 13 8.78 9.62 -2.24
C ALA A 13 8.19 8.66 -1.20
N ALA A 14 8.13 7.36 -1.52
CA ALA A 14 7.65 6.34 -0.58
C ALA A 14 8.57 6.17 0.63
N ALA A 15 9.89 6.18 0.41
CA ALA A 15 10.87 6.12 1.50
C ALA A 15 10.73 7.32 2.45
N TYR A 16 10.55 8.54 1.91
CA TYR A 16 10.38 9.74 2.71
C TYR A 16 9.12 9.69 3.58
N ALA A 17 7.98 9.29 2.99
CA ALA A 17 6.74 9.15 3.73
C ALA A 17 6.84 8.07 4.82
N SER A 18 7.39 6.89 4.48
CA SER A 18 7.54 5.78 5.41
C SER A 18 8.51 6.08 6.56
N TYR A 19 9.58 6.87 6.30
CA TYR A 19 10.57 7.24 7.31
C TYR A 19 9.92 7.95 8.51
N ALA A 20 8.88 8.75 8.27
CA ALA A 20 8.15 9.44 9.34
C ALA A 20 7.61 8.48 10.41
N PHE A 21 7.11 7.32 10.01
CA PHE A 21 6.41 6.36 10.87
C PHE A 21 7.27 5.18 11.33
N THR A 22 8.42 4.97 10.69
CA THR A 22 9.25 3.78 10.88
C THR A 22 10.22 3.97 12.05
N GLU A 23 10.27 3.01 12.96
CA GLU A 23 11.27 2.91 14.01
C GLU A 23 12.35 1.89 13.62
N VAL A 24 11.95 0.77 13.00
CA VAL A 24 12.85 -0.26 12.46
C VAL A 24 12.50 -0.56 11.01
N ALA A 25 13.49 -0.51 10.13
CA ALA A 25 13.39 -1.00 8.77
C ALA A 25 14.23 -2.28 8.64
N ALA A 26 13.62 -3.40 8.23
CA ALA A 26 14.35 -4.63 7.95
C ALA A 26 14.23 -4.96 6.46
N ILE A 27 15.37 -5.16 5.80
CA ILE A 27 15.43 -5.25 4.35
C ILE A 27 16.33 -6.39 3.86
N TYR A 28 16.11 -6.76 2.61
CA TYR A 28 17.07 -7.42 1.75
C TYR A 28 16.99 -6.81 0.35
N PRO A 29 18.12 -6.34 -0.23
CA PRO A 29 18.07 -5.57 -1.47
C PRO A 29 17.51 -6.35 -2.65
N ILE A 30 16.55 -5.75 -3.36
CA ILE A 30 15.99 -6.28 -4.60
C ILE A 30 15.56 -5.15 -5.53
N THR A 31 15.97 -5.21 -6.81
CA THR A 31 15.56 -4.27 -7.85
C THR A 31 14.08 -4.45 -8.20
N PRO A 32 13.25 -3.38 -8.33
CA PRO A 32 13.62 -1.95 -8.32
C PRO A 32 13.41 -1.22 -6.98
N SER A 33 13.21 -1.93 -5.87
CA SER A 33 12.87 -1.32 -4.57
C SER A 33 14.08 -0.94 -3.71
N SER A 34 15.29 -1.43 -4.04
CA SER A 34 16.52 -1.18 -3.26
C SER A 34 16.77 0.29 -2.92
N PRO A 35 16.53 1.27 -3.82
CA PRO A 35 16.76 2.68 -3.50
C PRO A 35 15.96 3.19 -2.29
N MET A 36 14.78 2.63 -1.98
CA MET A 36 14.03 3.00 -0.77
C MET A 36 14.84 2.73 0.49
N ALA A 37 15.39 1.52 0.59
CA ALA A 37 16.18 1.11 1.75
C ALA A 37 17.51 1.89 1.85
N GLU A 38 18.20 2.09 0.73
CA GLU A 38 19.42 2.86 0.64
C GLU A 38 19.24 4.31 1.12
N LEU A 39 18.11 4.94 0.75
CA LEU A 39 17.77 6.28 1.19
C LEU A 39 17.47 6.33 2.69
N VAL A 40 16.72 5.37 3.22
CA VAL A 40 16.43 5.27 4.65
C VAL A 40 17.73 5.11 5.46
N ASP A 41 18.63 4.25 5.02
CA ASP A 41 19.95 4.08 5.65
C ASP A 41 20.76 5.38 5.63
N LYS A 42 20.86 6.00 4.46
CA LYS A 42 21.56 7.28 4.27
C LYS A 42 21.00 8.37 5.17
N TRP A 43 19.67 8.51 5.25
CA TRP A 43 19.03 9.53 6.09
C TRP A 43 19.25 9.26 7.56
N SER A 44 19.14 8.00 7.99
CA SER A 44 19.44 7.60 9.36
C SER A 44 20.90 7.88 9.73
N ALA A 45 21.86 7.47 8.90
CA ALA A 45 23.27 7.73 9.12
C ALA A 45 23.61 9.24 9.20
N ASN A 46 22.86 10.08 8.48
CA ASN A 46 22.98 11.54 8.52
C ASN A 46 22.20 12.21 9.68
N GLY A 47 21.62 11.45 10.59
CA GLY A 47 20.97 11.97 11.78
C GLY A 47 19.53 12.43 11.56
N MET A 48 18.89 12.13 10.41
CA MET A 48 17.48 12.43 10.20
C MET A 48 16.63 11.72 11.26
N LYS A 49 15.63 12.39 11.75
CA LYS A 49 14.72 11.84 12.76
C LYS A 49 13.34 11.60 12.16
N ASN A 50 12.72 10.48 12.58
CA ASN A 50 11.31 10.22 12.32
C ASN A 50 10.42 11.15 13.21
N MET A 51 9.10 11.03 13.08
CA MET A 51 8.18 11.87 13.86
C MET A 51 8.20 11.58 15.37
N PHE A 52 8.81 10.48 15.81
CA PHE A 52 9.02 10.14 17.23
C PHE A 52 10.33 10.73 17.78
N GLY A 53 11.11 11.44 16.96
CA GLY A 53 12.39 12.03 17.35
C GLY A 53 13.55 11.04 17.36
N GLN A 54 13.41 9.88 16.75
CA GLN A 54 14.39 8.79 16.68
C GLN A 54 14.96 8.66 15.26
N GLN A 55 16.19 8.17 15.15
CA GLN A 55 16.73 7.70 13.89
C GLN A 55 16.15 6.30 13.60
N VAL A 56 15.80 6.04 12.34
CA VAL A 56 15.33 4.71 11.93
C VAL A 56 16.47 3.71 12.04
N LYS A 57 16.25 2.60 12.73
CA LYS A 57 17.21 1.50 12.75
C LYS A 57 17.02 0.63 11.52
N LEU A 58 17.94 0.68 10.58
CA LEU A 58 17.93 -0.20 9.43
C LEU A 58 18.73 -1.49 9.72
N VAL A 59 18.18 -2.64 9.33
CA VAL A 59 18.80 -3.95 9.46
C VAL A 59 18.72 -4.68 8.13
N GLU A 60 19.88 -5.00 7.54
CA GLU A 60 19.95 -5.86 6.36
C GLU A 60 20.05 -7.33 6.80
N MET A 61 19.19 -8.15 6.20
CA MET A 61 19.07 -9.57 6.51
C MET A 61 19.67 -10.42 5.39
N GLN A 62 19.61 -11.76 5.52
CA GLN A 62 20.18 -12.69 4.52
C GLN A 62 19.19 -13.02 3.40
N SER A 63 17.91 -12.69 3.57
CA SER A 63 16.84 -12.88 2.60
C SER A 63 15.61 -12.07 3.00
N GLU A 64 14.67 -11.90 2.09
CA GLU A 64 13.40 -11.22 2.36
C GLU A 64 12.57 -11.96 3.41
N CYS A 65 12.67 -13.30 3.47
CA CYS A 65 12.04 -14.08 4.55
C CYS A 65 12.61 -13.68 5.93
N GLY A 66 13.93 -13.47 6.02
CA GLY A 66 14.58 -12.93 7.21
C GLY A 66 14.13 -11.51 7.52
N ALA A 67 14.05 -10.65 6.49
CA ALA A 67 13.63 -9.26 6.64
C ALA A 67 12.21 -9.15 7.22
N VAL A 68 11.23 -9.85 6.65
CA VAL A 68 9.84 -9.83 7.16
C VAL A 68 9.72 -10.49 8.53
N SER A 69 10.59 -11.47 8.84
CA SER A 69 10.64 -12.09 10.19
C SER A 69 11.17 -11.10 11.24
N ALA A 70 12.15 -10.28 10.88
CA ALA A 70 12.63 -9.18 11.73
C ALA A 70 11.56 -8.09 11.91
N VAL A 71 10.81 -7.73 10.84
CA VAL A 71 9.63 -6.85 10.94
C VAL A 71 8.61 -7.43 11.92
N HIS A 72 8.28 -8.72 11.79
CA HIS A 72 7.33 -9.39 12.68
C HIS A 72 7.79 -9.33 14.15
N GLY A 73 9.06 -9.65 14.42
CA GLY A 73 9.62 -9.56 15.76
C GLY A 73 9.61 -8.15 16.34
N ALA A 74 9.90 -7.13 15.53
CA ALA A 74 9.82 -5.73 15.94
C ALA A 74 8.37 -5.34 16.28
N LEU A 75 7.39 -5.70 15.45
CA LEU A 75 5.97 -5.47 15.71
C LEU A 75 5.48 -6.21 16.96
N ASP A 76 5.96 -7.42 17.23
CA ASP A 76 5.66 -8.14 18.47
C ASP A 76 6.29 -7.47 19.71
N GLY A 77 7.41 -6.77 19.53
CA GLY A 77 8.02 -5.91 20.54
C GLY A 77 7.37 -4.55 20.71
N GLY A 78 6.26 -4.25 20.00
CA GLY A 78 5.57 -2.95 20.07
C GLY A 78 6.28 -1.82 19.32
N VAL A 79 7.13 -2.15 18.35
CA VAL A 79 7.92 -1.22 17.54
C VAL A 79 7.35 -1.18 16.14
N LEU A 80 7.08 0.02 15.60
CA LEU A 80 6.60 0.17 14.23
C LEU A 80 7.70 -0.18 13.23
N ALA A 81 7.41 -1.12 12.36
CA ALA A 81 8.40 -1.68 11.45
C ALA A 81 7.92 -1.72 10.01
N THR A 82 8.87 -1.50 9.09
CA THR A 82 8.65 -1.39 7.65
C THR A 82 9.64 -2.26 6.89
N SER A 83 9.24 -2.73 5.72
CA SER A 83 10.15 -3.36 4.74
C SER A 83 9.91 -2.81 3.34
N TYR A 84 10.91 -2.96 2.48
CA TYR A 84 10.90 -2.53 1.07
C TYR A 84 11.30 -3.72 0.21
N THR A 85 10.49 -4.08 -0.78
CA THR A 85 10.72 -5.30 -1.56
C THR A 85 10.06 -5.25 -2.95
N ALA A 86 10.21 -6.31 -3.71
CA ALA A 86 9.61 -6.53 -5.04
C ALA A 86 9.60 -8.02 -5.38
N SER A 87 8.74 -8.43 -6.32
CA SER A 87 8.81 -9.72 -7.04
C SER A 87 9.02 -10.95 -6.14
N GLN A 88 10.02 -11.77 -6.44
CA GLN A 88 10.33 -12.98 -5.65
C GLN A 88 10.58 -12.67 -4.18
N GLY A 89 11.16 -11.51 -3.86
CA GLY A 89 11.38 -11.09 -2.49
C GLY A 89 10.08 -10.96 -1.72
N LEU A 90 9.07 -10.34 -2.32
CA LEU A 90 7.75 -10.26 -1.73
C LEU A 90 7.11 -11.65 -1.55
N MET A 91 7.28 -12.55 -2.52
CA MET A 91 6.76 -13.93 -2.42
C MET A 91 7.41 -14.70 -1.27
N LEU A 92 8.69 -14.48 -0.99
CA LEU A 92 9.37 -15.09 0.16
C LEU A 92 8.84 -14.58 1.51
N MET A 93 8.17 -13.46 1.53
CA MET A 93 7.56 -12.88 2.74
C MET A 93 6.19 -13.48 3.08
N ILE A 94 5.49 -14.10 2.11
CA ILE A 94 4.09 -14.53 2.23
C ILE A 94 3.77 -15.31 3.51
N PRO A 95 4.53 -16.34 3.92
CA PRO A 95 4.19 -17.11 5.13
C PRO A 95 4.17 -16.25 6.39
N THR A 96 5.07 -15.27 6.51
CA THR A 96 5.13 -14.37 7.65
C THR A 96 4.10 -13.25 7.55
N MET A 97 3.75 -12.81 6.33
CA MET A 97 2.65 -11.86 6.10
C MET A 97 1.32 -12.39 6.67
N TYR A 98 1.00 -13.66 6.44
CA TYR A 98 -0.19 -14.28 7.05
C TYR A 98 -0.18 -14.19 8.58
N ARG A 99 0.98 -14.31 9.22
CA ARG A 99 1.12 -14.21 10.68
C ARG A 99 0.92 -12.78 11.17
N ILE A 100 1.56 -11.82 10.51
CA ILE A 100 1.44 -10.39 10.86
C ILE A 100 -0.03 -9.94 10.72
N ALA A 101 -0.69 -10.33 9.63
CA ALA A 101 -2.10 -10.01 9.40
C ALA A 101 -3.02 -10.70 10.41
N GLY A 102 -2.81 -12.01 10.66
CA GLY A 102 -3.60 -12.76 11.63
C GLY A 102 -3.45 -12.28 13.07
N GLN A 103 -2.35 -11.62 13.39
CA GLN A 103 -2.12 -10.97 14.69
C GLN A 103 -2.58 -9.50 14.74
N LEU A 104 -3.13 -8.98 13.66
CA LEU A 104 -3.61 -7.59 13.56
C LEU A 104 -2.52 -6.57 13.93
N LYS A 105 -1.33 -6.71 13.32
CA LYS A 105 -0.16 -5.85 13.57
C LYS A 105 -0.04 -4.77 12.50
N PRO A 106 0.23 -3.50 12.87
CA PRO A 106 0.27 -2.36 11.94
C PRO A 106 1.59 -2.26 11.15
N GLY A 107 2.05 -3.34 10.53
CA GLY A 107 3.22 -3.35 9.67
C GLY A 107 2.92 -2.84 8.28
N VAL A 108 3.86 -2.14 7.65
CA VAL A 108 3.72 -1.69 6.26
C VAL A 108 4.89 -2.20 5.43
N ILE A 109 4.58 -2.77 4.27
CA ILE A 109 5.56 -3.16 3.26
C ILE A 109 5.34 -2.28 2.03
N HIS A 110 6.38 -1.57 1.58
CA HIS A 110 6.35 -0.81 0.34
C HIS A 110 6.95 -1.64 -0.79
N VAL A 111 6.25 -1.68 -1.92
CA VAL A 111 6.60 -2.54 -3.05
C VAL A 111 6.71 -1.72 -4.33
N ALA A 112 7.90 -1.70 -4.92
CA ALA A 112 8.06 -1.30 -6.31
C ALA A 112 7.76 -2.52 -7.18
N SER A 113 6.49 -2.69 -7.56
CA SER A 113 5.95 -3.91 -8.14
C SER A 113 6.66 -4.31 -9.42
N ARG A 114 7.06 -5.56 -9.51
CA ARG A 114 7.83 -6.14 -10.60
C ARG A 114 7.32 -7.53 -10.93
N ASN A 115 7.37 -7.86 -12.21
CA ASN A 115 7.13 -9.19 -12.74
C ASN A 115 7.82 -10.30 -11.91
N VAL A 116 7.09 -11.36 -11.63
CA VAL A 116 7.66 -12.58 -11.03
C VAL A 116 8.37 -13.39 -12.12
N ALA A 117 9.59 -13.85 -11.86
CA ALA A 117 10.34 -14.67 -12.81
C ALA A 117 9.61 -15.99 -13.08
N THR A 118 9.41 -16.30 -14.36
CA THR A 118 8.79 -17.53 -14.86
C THR A 118 9.75 -18.20 -15.87
N HIS A 119 9.40 -18.20 -17.14
CA HIS A 119 10.29 -18.69 -18.23
C HIS A 119 11.47 -17.76 -18.49
N ALA A 120 11.35 -16.51 -18.07
CA ALA A 120 12.39 -15.48 -18.14
C ALA A 120 12.23 -14.49 -16.96
N ILE A 121 13.25 -13.67 -16.74
CA ILE A 121 13.18 -12.52 -15.83
C ILE A 121 12.82 -11.29 -16.65
N SER A 122 11.85 -10.52 -16.16
CA SER A 122 11.60 -9.15 -16.57
C SER A 122 11.66 -8.26 -15.33
N ILE A 123 12.32 -7.11 -15.43
CA ILE A 123 12.42 -6.16 -14.31
C ILE A 123 11.35 -5.05 -14.39
N ASN A 124 10.55 -5.06 -15.46
CA ASN A 124 9.51 -4.05 -15.68
C ASN A 124 8.32 -4.26 -14.77
N ALA A 125 7.53 -3.20 -14.61
CA ALA A 125 6.32 -3.20 -13.81
C ALA A 125 5.30 -4.23 -14.28
N GLU A 126 4.86 -5.04 -13.34
CA GLU A 126 3.75 -5.97 -13.48
C GLU A 126 3.30 -6.36 -12.07
N HIS A 127 2.02 -6.58 -11.87
CA HIS A 127 1.44 -6.75 -10.54
C HIS A 127 1.36 -8.21 -10.06
N SER A 128 1.98 -9.18 -10.74
CA SER A 128 1.93 -10.59 -10.35
C SER A 128 2.46 -10.85 -8.94
N ASP A 129 3.45 -10.05 -8.49
CA ASP A 129 4.01 -10.16 -7.15
C ASP A 129 3.00 -9.73 -6.06
N VAL A 130 2.38 -8.57 -6.21
CA VAL A 130 1.39 -8.09 -5.24
C VAL A 130 0.10 -8.91 -5.30
N MET A 131 -0.33 -9.36 -6.48
CA MET A 131 -1.49 -10.22 -6.63
C MET A 131 -1.30 -11.59 -5.97
N ALA A 132 -0.08 -12.14 -5.95
CA ALA A 132 0.22 -13.35 -5.19
C ALA A 132 0.01 -13.16 -3.68
N CYS A 133 0.05 -11.94 -3.18
CA CYS A 133 -0.14 -11.61 -1.76
C CYS A 133 -1.59 -11.28 -1.38
N ARG A 134 -2.53 -11.23 -2.33
CA ARG A 134 -3.91 -10.78 -2.09
C ARG A 134 -4.69 -11.56 -1.04
N GLN A 135 -4.26 -12.78 -0.72
CA GLN A 135 -4.89 -13.65 0.27
C GLN A 135 -4.23 -13.58 1.65
N THR A 136 -3.14 -12.83 1.82
CA THR A 136 -2.37 -12.81 3.07
C THR A 136 -3.07 -12.09 4.22
N GLY A 137 -4.08 -11.28 3.92
CA GLY A 137 -4.75 -10.40 4.88
C GLY A 137 -4.13 -9.00 4.99
N TYR A 138 -3.09 -8.70 4.21
CA TYR A 138 -2.62 -7.33 4.07
C TYR A 138 -3.64 -6.50 3.28
N ALA A 139 -3.92 -5.29 3.75
CA ALA A 139 -4.61 -4.31 2.94
C ALA A 139 -3.70 -3.88 1.78
N MET A 140 -4.27 -3.71 0.60
CA MET A 140 -3.50 -3.41 -0.61
C MET A 140 -3.87 -2.03 -1.13
N LEU A 141 -2.89 -1.12 -1.12
CA LEU A 141 -3.05 0.28 -1.52
C LEU A 141 -2.10 0.61 -2.68
N ALA A 142 -2.66 0.99 -3.84
CA ALA A 142 -1.94 1.31 -5.06
C ALA A 142 -1.71 2.81 -5.22
N SER A 143 -0.53 3.19 -5.70
CA SER A 143 -0.19 4.55 -6.11
C SER A 143 0.19 4.60 -7.58
N SER A 144 -0.24 5.65 -8.27
CA SER A 144 -0.11 5.79 -9.73
C SER A 144 1.04 6.72 -10.16
N SER A 145 1.57 7.52 -9.23
CA SER A 145 2.62 8.50 -9.49
C SER A 145 3.56 8.66 -8.28
N PRO A 146 4.73 9.29 -8.44
CA PRO A 146 5.61 9.62 -7.32
C PRO A 146 4.94 10.48 -6.24
N GLN A 147 4.07 11.43 -6.63
CA GLN A 147 3.32 12.22 -5.65
C GLN A 147 2.36 11.34 -4.84
N GLU A 148 1.66 10.42 -5.49
CA GLU A 148 0.79 9.49 -4.79
C GLU A 148 1.57 8.49 -3.93
N ALA A 149 2.76 8.07 -4.35
CA ALA A 149 3.64 7.23 -3.53
C ALA A 149 4.02 7.91 -2.21
N MET A 150 4.18 9.24 -2.21
CA MET A 150 4.35 10.05 -0.99
C MET A 150 3.07 10.06 -0.15
N ASP A 151 1.96 10.49 -0.75
CA ASP A 151 0.74 10.82 -0.02
C ASP A 151 0.00 9.56 0.47
N LEU A 152 -0.15 8.56 -0.40
CA LEU A 152 -0.80 7.29 -0.04
C LEU A 152 0.12 6.39 0.78
N GLY A 153 1.45 6.53 0.64
CA GLY A 153 2.39 5.92 1.56
C GLY A 153 2.15 6.34 3.01
N ALA A 154 1.89 7.63 3.25
CA ALA A 154 1.51 8.12 4.58
C ALA A 154 0.13 7.59 5.02
N VAL A 155 -0.86 7.54 4.11
CA VAL A 155 -2.19 6.95 4.39
C VAL A 155 -2.06 5.49 4.84
N ALA A 156 -1.20 4.70 4.18
CA ALA A 156 -0.99 3.29 4.53
C ALA A 156 -0.53 3.13 6.00
N HIS A 157 0.43 3.93 6.45
CA HIS A 157 0.90 3.89 7.83
C HIS A 157 -0.14 4.36 8.84
N LEU A 158 -0.81 5.48 8.56
CA LEU A 158 -1.86 6.02 9.43
C LEU A 158 -3.03 5.04 9.58
N ALA A 159 -3.47 4.46 8.45
CA ALA A 159 -4.56 3.49 8.44
C ALA A 159 -4.17 2.17 9.10
N ALA A 160 -2.91 1.73 8.94
CA ALA A 160 -2.41 0.53 9.61
C ALA A 160 -2.45 0.69 11.14
N ILE A 161 -1.99 1.84 11.65
CA ILE A 161 -2.00 2.13 13.10
C ILE A 161 -3.45 2.13 13.63
N LYS A 162 -4.35 2.86 12.98
CA LYS A 162 -5.73 2.99 13.44
C LYS A 162 -6.55 1.72 13.27
N GLY A 163 -6.37 1.04 12.14
CA GLY A 163 -7.15 -0.14 11.77
C GLY A 163 -6.60 -1.46 12.29
N HIS A 164 -5.39 -1.48 12.86
CA HIS A 164 -4.68 -2.70 13.26
C HIS A 164 -4.56 -3.75 12.14
N VAL A 165 -4.57 -3.32 10.88
CA VAL A 165 -4.39 -4.17 9.71
C VAL A 165 -3.10 -3.77 9.01
N PRO A 166 -2.21 -4.73 8.67
CA PRO A 166 -0.99 -4.40 7.94
C PRO A 166 -1.29 -4.00 6.50
N PHE A 167 -0.43 -3.17 5.92
CA PHE A 167 -0.57 -2.68 4.55
C PHE A 167 0.55 -3.12 3.63
N LEU A 168 0.16 -3.48 2.42
CA LEU A 168 0.99 -3.57 1.24
C LEU A 168 0.72 -2.32 0.40
N HIS A 169 1.60 -1.32 0.50
CA HIS A 169 1.57 -0.13 -0.35
C HIS A 169 2.45 -0.37 -1.57
N PHE A 170 1.90 -0.28 -2.76
CA PHE A 170 2.64 -0.62 -3.98
C PHE A 170 2.45 0.40 -5.10
N PHE A 171 3.42 0.45 -5.96
CA PHE A 171 3.46 1.27 -7.18
C PHE A 171 4.34 0.59 -8.23
N ASP A 172 4.19 1.00 -9.47
CA ASP A 172 4.85 0.35 -10.60
C ASP A 172 6.37 0.53 -10.58
N GLY A 173 7.09 -0.61 -10.57
CA GLY A 173 8.54 -0.66 -10.69
C GLY A 173 9.02 -0.07 -12.02
N PHE A 174 10.10 0.69 -11.99
CA PHE A 174 10.67 1.51 -13.06
C PHE A 174 9.76 2.63 -13.58
N ARG A 175 8.48 2.40 -13.79
CA ARG A 175 7.54 3.43 -14.28
C ARG A 175 7.32 4.53 -13.22
N THR A 176 6.82 4.17 -12.05
CA THR A 176 6.64 5.11 -10.93
C THR A 176 7.88 5.20 -10.06
N SER A 177 8.50 4.04 -9.77
CA SER A 177 9.62 3.97 -8.81
C SER A 177 10.85 4.75 -9.21
N HIS A 178 11.11 4.96 -10.51
CA HIS A 178 12.27 5.69 -11.06
C HIS A 178 11.86 6.89 -11.93
N GLU A 179 10.59 7.24 -11.98
CA GLU A 179 10.13 8.43 -12.69
C GLU A 179 10.34 9.65 -11.81
N ILE A 180 11.21 10.57 -12.26
CA ILE A 180 11.49 11.81 -11.53
C ILE A 180 10.39 12.83 -11.81
N GLN A 181 9.73 13.27 -10.75
CA GLN A 181 8.72 14.32 -10.78
C GLN A 181 9.01 15.40 -9.72
N LYS A 182 8.35 16.54 -9.86
CA LYS A 182 8.28 17.53 -8.79
C LYS A 182 7.24 17.05 -7.79
N VAL A 183 7.68 16.64 -6.60
CA VAL A 183 6.84 16.13 -5.51
C VAL A 183 6.78 17.17 -4.39
N GLU A 184 5.59 17.50 -3.92
CA GLU A 184 5.37 18.28 -2.70
C GLU A 184 5.53 17.37 -1.49
N CYS A 185 6.53 17.63 -0.65
CA CYS A 185 6.81 16.82 0.51
C CYS A 185 5.79 17.07 1.62
N LEU A 186 5.36 16.00 2.28
CA LEU A 186 4.57 16.07 3.50
C LEU A 186 5.45 16.53 4.67
N ASP A 187 4.92 17.39 5.52
CA ASP A 187 5.58 17.80 6.76
C ASP A 187 5.33 16.75 7.84
N TYR A 188 6.39 16.32 8.52
CA TYR A 188 6.29 15.31 9.59
C TYR A 188 5.49 15.80 10.81
N GLU A 189 5.51 17.08 11.11
CA GLU A 189 4.69 17.65 12.17
C GLU A 189 3.19 17.61 11.81
N ASP A 190 2.84 17.76 10.53
CA ASP A 190 1.46 17.60 10.09
C ASP A 190 1.03 16.13 10.11
N LEU A 191 1.88 15.20 9.67
CA LEU A 191 1.62 13.77 9.79
C LEU A 191 1.45 13.33 11.24
N LYS A 192 2.26 13.84 12.15
CA LYS A 192 2.20 13.55 13.58
C LYS A 192 0.86 13.92 14.22
N LYS A 193 0.19 14.98 13.72
CA LYS A 193 -1.15 15.40 14.18
C LYS A 193 -2.25 14.42 13.75
N LEU A 194 -2.03 13.67 12.66
CA LEU A 194 -2.99 12.72 12.12
C LEU A 194 -2.92 11.34 12.79
N VAL A 195 -1.84 11.05 13.52
CA VAL A 195 -1.67 9.76 14.19
C VAL A 195 -2.75 9.56 15.25
N ASP A 196 -3.40 8.40 15.22
CA ASP A 196 -4.23 7.94 16.31
C ASP A 196 -3.34 7.40 17.45
N TRP A 197 -2.94 8.31 18.33
CA TRP A 197 -2.03 8.01 19.44
C TRP A 197 -2.59 6.98 20.41
N LYS A 198 -3.92 6.92 20.57
CA LYS A 198 -4.58 5.95 21.42
C LYS A 198 -4.43 4.53 20.88
N GLU A 199 -4.65 4.35 19.59
CA GLU A 199 -4.49 3.03 18.97
C GLU A 199 -3.00 2.65 18.86
N LEU A 200 -2.10 3.60 18.67
CA LEU A 200 -0.66 3.35 18.72
C LEU A 200 -0.21 2.92 20.13
N GLU A 201 -0.70 3.56 21.19
CA GLU A 201 -0.40 3.18 22.56
C GLU A 201 -0.92 1.78 22.86
N LYS A 202 -2.16 1.47 22.50
CA LYS A 202 -2.76 0.15 22.60
C LYS A 202 -1.93 -0.94 21.87
N PHE A 203 -1.40 -0.62 20.68
CA PHE A 203 -0.49 -1.52 19.97
C PHE A 203 0.78 -1.78 20.79
N ARG A 204 1.38 -0.73 21.40
CA ARG A 204 2.57 -0.83 22.23
C ARG A 204 2.33 -1.57 23.55
N GLU A 205 1.18 -1.36 24.17
CA GLU A 205 0.77 -2.10 25.39
C GLU A 205 0.61 -3.60 25.12
N ASN A 206 0.23 -3.98 23.90
CA ASN A 206 0.16 -5.37 23.46
C ASN A 206 1.52 -5.95 23.01
N ALA A 207 2.64 -5.33 23.33
CA ALA A 207 3.96 -5.88 23.08
C ALA A 207 4.20 -7.13 23.94
N LEU A 208 5.08 -8.02 23.46
CA LEU A 208 5.56 -9.13 24.27
C LEU A 208 6.32 -8.59 25.50
N ASN A 209 5.77 -8.85 26.67
CA ASN A 209 6.32 -8.40 27.95
C ASN A 209 6.28 -9.55 28.97
N PRO A 210 7.41 -9.93 29.57
CA PRO A 210 7.43 -11.00 30.57
C PRO A 210 6.63 -10.69 31.84
N GLU A 211 6.38 -9.40 32.15
CA GLU A 211 5.53 -9.00 33.29
C GLU A 211 4.03 -9.16 32.99
N HIS A 212 3.67 -9.14 31.69
CA HIS A 212 2.31 -9.35 31.18
C HIS A 212 2.33 -10.37 30.06
N PRO A 213 2.57 -11.67 30.37
CA PRO A 213 2.78 -12.70 29.36
C PRO A 213 1.50 -12.94 28.55
N VAL A 214 1.64 -13.00 27.24
CA VAL A 214 0.57 -13.38 26.31
C VAL A 214 1.05 -14.52 25.41
N LEU A 215 0.16 -15.44 25.08
CA LEU A 215 0.43 -16.50 24.12
C LEU A 215 -0.07 -16.06 22.73
N ARG A 216 0.82 -16.15 21.74
CA ARG A 216 0.51 -15.88 20.33
C ARG A 216 0.99 -17.03 19.48
N THR A 217 0.35 -17.20 18.32
CA THR A 217 0.72 -18.23 17.33
C THR A 217 0.77 -19.66 17.89
N THR A 218 -0.06 -19.95 18.89
CA THR A 218 -0.21 -21.30 19.44
C THR A 218 -1.06 -22.20 18.53
N GLY A 219 -1.02 -23.51 18.74
CA GLY A 219 -1.94 -24.44 18.09
C GLY A 219 -3.37 -24.23 18.58
N GLN A 220 -4.32 -24.16 17.67
CA GLN A 220 -5.75 -24.15 17.98
C GLN A 220 -6.44 -25.31 17.26
N TYR A 221 -7.49 -25.86 17.86
CA TYR A 221 -8.36 -26.82 17.20
C TYR A 221 -9.26 -26.09 16.18
N SER A 222 -9.79 -26.82 15.22
CA SER A 222 -10.51 -26.26 14.06
C SER A 222 -11.70 -25.37 14.45
N ASP A 223 -12.42 -25.68 15.51
CA ASP A 223 -13.53 -24.88 16.04
C ASP A 223 -13.06 -23.49 16.52
N THR A 224 -12.07 -23.47 17.43
CA THR A 224 -11.49 -22.23 17.97
C THR A 224 -10.75 -21.44 16.90
N TYR A 225 -10.05 -22.12 16.00
CA TYR A 225 -9.32 -21.47 14.90
C TYR A 225 -10.26 -20.72 13.96
N PHE A 226 -11.39 -21.34 13.58
CA PHE A 226 -12.39 -20.70 12.72
C PHE A 226 -13.00 -19.46 13.39
N GLN A 227 -13.39 -19.56 14.65
CA GLN A 227 -13.91 -18.42 15.41
C GLN A 227 -12.92 -17.25 15.46
N SER A 228 -11.64 -17.55 15.71
CA SER A 228 -10.59 -16.52 15.70
C SER A 228 -10.43 -15.85 14.32
N ARG A 229 -10.59 -16.62 13.24
CA ARG A 229 -10.55 -16.09 11.87
C ARG A 229 -11.75 -15.18 11.57
N GLU A 230 -12.96 -15.56 11.98
CA GLU A 230 -14.17 -14.74 11.82
C GLU A 230 -14.13 -13.45 12.65
N ALA A 231 -13.55 -13.49 13.84
CA ALA A 231 -13.41 -12.31 14.70
C ALA A 231 -12.59 -11.17 14.05
N CYS A 232 -11.72 -11.48 13.08
CA CYS A 232 -10.96 -10.47 12.36
C CYS A 232 -11.82 -9.63 11.39
N ASN A 233 -13.01 -10.11 10.99
CA ASN A 233 -13.85 -9.45 9.99
C ASN A 233 -14.20 -8.02 10.38
N THR A 234 -14.42 -7.73 11.66
CA THR A 234 -14.75 -6.39 12.15
C THR A 234 -13.68 -5.34 11.83
N TYR A 235 -12.41 -5.75 11.80
CA TYR A 235 -11.29 -4.87 11.43
C TYR A 235 -11.29 -4.59 9.93
N TYR A 236 -11.50 -5.63 9.11
CA TYR A 236 -11.53 -5.49 7.65
C TYR A 236 -12.77 -4.74 7.16
N ASP A 237 -13.92 -4.91 7.80
CA ASP A 237 -15.15 -4.19 7.49
C ASP A 237 -15.03 -2.68 7.76
N ALA A 238 -14.33 -2.30 8.82
CA ALA A 238 -14.09 -0.89 9.17
C ALA A 238 -13.00 -0.23 8.32
N LEU A 239 -12.09 -1.01 7.73
CA LEU A 239 -10.88 -0.48 7.11
C LEU A 239 -11.12 0.44 5.91
N PRO A 240 -12.07 0.19 4.98
CA PRO A 240 -12.32 1.11 3.87
C PRO A 240 -12.73 2.51 4.31
N ASP A 241 -13.53 2.63 5.37
CA ASP A 241 -13.92 3.92 5.93
C ASP A 241 -12.72 4.61 6.60
N ILE A 242 -11.88 3.88 7.34
CA ILE A 242 -10.63 4.40 7.93
C ILE A 242 -9.68 4.94 6.85
N VAL A 243 -9.50 4.20 5.75
CA VAL A 243 -8.65 4.62 4.62
C VAL A 243 -9.22 5.87 3.96
N ALA A 244 -10.53 5.91 3.71
CA ALA A 244 -11.20 7.07 3.12
C ALA A 244 -11.06 8.32 4.00
N ASP A 245 -11.19 8.17 5.32
CA ASP A 245 -11.00 9.25 6.28
C ASP A 245 -9.57 9.81 6.21
N TYR A 246 -8.53 8.96 6.22
CA TYR A 246 -7.15 9.42 6.10
C TYR A 246 -6.81 9.99 4.72
N MET A 247 -7.38 9.45 3.65
CA MET A 247 -7.28 10.05 2.33
C MET A 247 -7.86 11.47 2.32
N ASN A 248 -9.00 11.68 2.98
CA ASN A 248 -9.62 13.01 3.13
C ASN A 248 -8.74 13.95 3.99
N GLU A 249 -8.15 13.47 5.10
CA GLU A 249 -7.24 14.29 5.90
C GLU A 249 -5.98 14.70 5.12
N ILE A 250 -5.37 13.78 4.37
CA ILE A 250 -4.24 14.08 3.46
C ILE A 250 -4.69 15.04 2.35
N SER A 251 -5.90 14.88 1.80
CA SER A 251 -6.47 15.80 0.81
C SER A 251 -6.59 17.24 1.36
N LYS A 252 -7.02 17.41 2.60
CA LYS A 252 -7.09 18.73 3.27
C LYS A 252 -5.72 19.39 3.41
N ILE A 253 -4.69 18.62 3.74
CA ILE A 253 -3.32 19.15 3.91
C ILE A 253 -2.70 19.49 2.54
N THR A 254 -2.92 18.64 1.55
CA THR A 254 -2.25 18.73 0.26
C THR A 254 -2.99 19.53 -0.80
N GLY A 255 -4.31 19.56 -0.71
CA GLY A 255 -5.20 20.12 -1.74
C GLY A 255 -5.44 19.18 -2.92
N ARG A 256 -4.98 17.93 -2.83
CA ARG A 256 -5.24 16.86 -3.82
C ARG A 256 -6.43 16.01 -3.38
N ASP A 257 -7.25 15.52 -4.30
CA ASP A 257 -8.45 14.73 -3.99
C ASP A 257 -8.12 13.23 -4.06
N TYR A 258 -8.02 12.58 -2.89
CA TYR A 258 -7.79 11.15 -2.75
C TYR A 258 -9.01 10.44 -2.21
N LYS A 259 -9.37 9.33 -2.85
CA LYS A 259 -10.45 8.42 -2.47
C LYS A 259 -9.99 6.97 -2.68
N PRO A 260 -10.65 5.97 -2.06
CA PRO A 260 -10.38 4.57 -2.36
C PRO A 260 -10.47 4.23 -3.85
N PHE A 261 -11.34 4.94 -4.56
CA PHE A 261 -11.48 4.93 -6.03
C PHE A 261 -11.69 6.37 -6.50
N ASN A 262 -10.86 6.83 -7.43
CA ASN A 262 -10.99 8.17 -8.01
C ASN A 262 -11.53 8.07 -9.45
N TYR A 263 -12.66 8.69 -9.71
CA TYR A 263 -13.19 8.83 -11.07
C TYR A 263 -12.60 10.03 -11.78
N TYR A 264 -12.30 9.86 -13.07
CA TYR A 264 -11.90 10.95 -13.97
C TYR A 264 -12.54 10.77 -15.34
N GLY A 265 -13.16 11.82 -15.89
CA GLY A 265 -13.72 11.83 -17.24
C GLY A 265 -15.04 12.59 -17.35
N ALA A 266 -15.81 12.28 -18.42
CA ALA A 266 -17.11 12.89 -18.64
C ALA A 266 -18.10 12.55 -17.51
N PRO A 267 -18.85 13.51 -16.95
CA PRO A 267 -19.82 13.25 -15.90
C PRO A 267 -20.98 12.35 -16.34
N ASP A 268 -21.20 12.25 -17.64
CA ASP A 268 -22.20 11.38 -18.28
C ASP A 268 -21.54 10.27 -19.13
N ALA A 269 -20.39 9.75 -18.68
CA ALA A 269 -19.69 8.69 -19.36
C ALA A 269 -20.55 7.43 -19.52
N GLU A 270 -20.52 6.86 -20.71
CA GLU A 270 -21.17 5.59 -21.03
C GLU A 270 -20.20 4.40 -20.96
N ARG A 271 -18.90 4.67 -21.05
CA ARG A 271 -17.84 3.67 -21.02
C ARG A 271 -16.77 4.10 -20.00
N VAL A 272 -16.45 3.20 -19.09
CA VAL A 272 -15.47 3.44 -18.03
C VAL A 272 -14.43 2.33 -18.01
N ILE A 273 -13.15 2.69 -17.90
CA ILE A 273 -12.07 1.74 -17.66
C ILE A 273 -11.69 1.81 -16.17
N VAL A 274 -11.47 0.68 -15.54
CA VAL A 274 -10.94 0.58 -14.18
C VAL A 274 -9.50 0.10 -14.24
N VAL A 275 -8.57 0.81 -13.61
CA VAL A 275 -7.14 0.48 -13.60
C VAL A 275 -6.51 0.74 -12.25
N MET A 276 -5.30 0.24 -12.06
CA MET A 276 -4.40 0.56 -10.95
C MET A 276 -3.02 0.96 -11.47
N GLY A 277 -2.32 1.79 -10.68
CA GLY A 277 -0.94 2.15 -10.93
C GLY A 277 -0.74 3.12 -12.11
N SER A 278 0.45 3.13 -12.68
CA SER A 278 0.90 4.16 -13.64
C SER A 278 0.11 4.27 -14.96
N ALA A 279 -0.82 3.34 -15.22
CA ALA A 279 -1.71 3.43 -16.37
C ALA A 279 -2.65 4.64 -16.30
N SER A 280 -2.99 5.12 -15.10
CA SER A 280 -3.92 6.25 -14.91
C SER A 280 -3.40 7.54 -15.53
N GLY A 281 -2.10 7.79 -15.54
CA GLY A 281 -1.50 8.97 -16.19
C GLY A 281 -1.79 9.02 -17.69
N VAL A 282 -1.58 7.92 -18.39
CA VAL A 282 -1.85 7.81 -19.85
C VAL A 282 -3.35 7.86 -20.12
N LEU A 283 -4.15 7.24 -19.26
CA LEU A 283 -5.61 7.26 -19.43
C LEU A 283 -6.19 8.65 -19.25
N ARG A 284 -5.64 9.47 -18.36
CA ARG A 284 -6.08 10.86 -18.19
C ARG A 284 -5.98 11.64 -19.51
N GLU A 285 -4.82 11.61 -20.14
CA GLU A 285 -4.61 12.26 -21.44
C GLU A 285 -5.50 11.67 -22.53
N THR A 286 -5.66 10.34 -22.55
CA THR A 286 -6.50 9.64 -23.53
C THR A 286 -7.98 10.02 -23.38
N VAL A 287 -8.47 10.06 -22.15
CA VAL A 287 -9.86 10.43 -21.83
C VAL A 287 -10.12 11.88 -22.23
N ASP A 288 -9.20 12.80 -21.91
CA ASP A 288 -9.31 14.20 -22.33
C ASP A 288 -9.39 14.34 -23.86
N TYR A 289 -8.51 13.64 -24.57
CA TYR A 289 -8.51 13.63 -26.03
C TYR A 289 -9.80 13.08 -26.65
N LEU A 290 -10.32 11.97 -26.12
CA LEU A 290 -11.55 11.34 -26.61
C LEU A 290 -12.78 12.20 -26.30
N ASN A 291 -12.88 12.73 -25.07
CA ASN A 291 -14.00 13.60 -24.69
C ASN A 291 -14.01 14.91 -25.46
N ALA A 292 -12.83 15.47 -25.82
CA ALA A 292 -12.74 16.62 -26.71
C ALA A 292 -13.29 16.33 -28.13
N LYS A 293 -13.37 15.05 -28.52
CA LYS A 293 -14.00 14.61 -29.78
C LYS A 293 -15.47 14.23 -29.66
N GLY A 294 -16.07 14.43 -28.49
CA GLY A 294 -17.47 14.14 -28.21
C GLY A 294 -17.75 12.70 -27.77
N GLU A 295 -16.71 11.89 -27.47
CA GLU A 295 -16.88 10.60 -26.83
C GLU A 295 -17.24 10.78 -25.34
N LYS A 296 -18.01 9.84 -24.79
CA LYS A 296 -18.43 9.87 -23.38
C LYS A 296 -17.70 8.79 -22.62
N VAL A 297 -16.47 9.07 -22.24
CA VAL A 297 -15.59 8.09 -21.60
C VAL A 297 -15.01 8.62 -20.30
N GLY A 298 -14.66 7.70 -19.42
CA GLY A 298 -13.96 7.97 -18.18
C GLY A 298 -13.14 6.78 -17.72
N PHE A 299 -12.40 6.97 -16.64
CA PHE A 299 -11.73 5.87 -15.96
C PHE A 299 -11.82 6.02 -14.43
N ILE A 300 -11.69 4.90 -13.74
CA ILE A 300 -11.51 4.83 -12.29
C ILE A 300 -10.08 4.39 -12.01
N ASP A 301 -9.37 5.18 -11.22
CA ASP A 301 -8.11 4.81 -10.60
C ASP A 301 -8.42 4.13 -9.26
N ALA A 302 -8.09 2.84 -9.15
CA ALA A 302 -8.35 2.05 -7.95
C ALA A 302 -7.14 2.12 -7.02
N HIS A 303 -7.27 2.82 -5.89
CA HIS A 303 -6.22 2.89 -4.89
C HIS A 303 -6.35 1.78 -3.84
N LEU A 304 -7.52 1.59 -3.24
CA LEU A 304 -7.74 0.51 -2.26
C LEU A 304 -8.28 -0.75 -2.95
N TYR A 305 -7.37 -1.67 -3.27
CA TYR A 305 -7.74 -2.95 -3.88
C TYR A 305 -8.24 -3.97 -2.84
N ARG A 306 -7.62 -4.03 -1.65
CA ARG A 306 -8.04 -4.90 -0.54
C ARG A 306 -8.05 -4.11 0.79
N PRO A 307 -9.11 -4.25 1.60
CA PRO A 307 -10.40 -4.88 1.27
C PRO A 307 -11.16 -4.08 0.19
N PHE A 308 -11.77 -4.79 -0.77
CA PHE A 308 -12.58 -4.15 -1.80
C PHE A 308 -13.88 -3.62 -1.21
N SER A 309 -14.25 -2.39 -1.53
CA SER A 309 -15.50 -1.79 -1.06
C SER A 309 -16.41 -1.40 -2.22
N ALA A 310 -17.45 -2.18 -2.43
CA ALA A 310 -18.49 -1.87 -3.43
C ALA A 310 -19.13 -0.50 -3.18
N LYS A 311 -19.31 -0.11 -1.92
CA LYS A 311 -19.83 1.22 -1.52
C LYS A 311 -19.03 2.34 -2.17
N TYR A 312 -17.70 2.33 -2.00
CA TYR A 312 -16.82 3.36 -2.54
C TYR A 312 -16.66 3.27 -4.05
N PHE A 313 -16.59 2.07 -4.60
CA PHE A 313 -16.48 1.86 -6.05
C PHE A 313 -17.74 2.37 -6.78
N LEU A 314 -18.92 1.92 -6.37
CA LEU A 314 -20.19 2.30 -7.03
C LEU A 314 -20.49 3.79 -6.88
N SER A 315 -20.07 4.42 -5.78
CA SER A 315 -20.25 5.86 -5.59
C SER A 315 -19.48 6.74 -6.58
N GLN A 316 -18.49 6.18 -7.27
CA GLN A 316 -17.69 6.91 -8.26
C GLN A 316 -18.16 6.67 -9.70
N LEU A 317 -19.03 5.68 -9.94
CA LEU A 317 -19.53 5.41 -11.29
C LEU A 317 -20.62 6.41 -11.68
N PRO A 318 -20.52 7.06 -12.85
CA PRO A 318 -21.65 7.80 -13.42
C PRO A 318 -22.87 6.90 -13.65
N GLU A 319 -24.07 7.39 -13.37
CA GLU A 319 -25.32 6.64 -13.56
C GLU A 319 -25.58 6.24 -15.04
N THR A 320 -24.90 6.88 -15.97
CA THR A 320 -25.01 6.66 -17.42
C THR A 320 -24.16 5.50 -17.93
N VAL A 321 -23.34 4.89 -17.09
CA VAL A 321 -22.38 3.83 -17.50
C VAL A 321 -23.13 2.62 -18.03
N LYS A 322 -22.74 2.18 -19.24
CA LYS A 322 -23.27 1.00 -19.92
C LYS A 322 -22.23 -0.11 -20.08
N MET A 323 -20.94 0.27 -20.00
CA MET A 323 -19.83 -0.65 -20.20
C MET A 323 -18.69 -0.33 -19.23
N ILE A 324 -18.24 -1.34 -18.51
CA ILE A 324 -17.05 -1.28 -17.67
C ILE A 324 -16.00 -2.25 -18.26
N THR A 325 -14.79 -1.75 -18.43
CA THR A 325 -13.62 -2.55 -18.80
C THR A 325 -12.63 -2.50 -17.65
N VAL A 326 -12.13 -3.66 -17.23
CA VAL A 326 -11.07 -3.72 -16.22
C VAL A 326 -9.74 -3.99 -16.90
N GLY A 327 -8.76 -3.15 -16.63
CA GLY A 327 -7.41 -3.28 -17.16
C GLY A 327 -6.43 -3.72 -16.06
N ASP A 328 -5.96 -4.96 -16.13
CA ASP A 328 -4.95 -5.47 -15.22
C ASP A 328 -3.56 -5.44 -15.84
N ARG A 329 -2.57 -5.13 -15.01
CA ARG A 329 -1.16 -5.26 -15.38
C ARG A 329 -0.58 -6.56 -14.85
N THR A 330 -1.29 -7.65 -15.06
CA THR A 330 -0.87 -8.98 -14.60
C THR A 330 -1.41 -10.08 -15.52
N LYS A 331 -0.72 -11.22 -15.54
CA LYS A 331 -1.17 -12.43 -16.20
C LYS A 331 -0.99 -13.60 -15.26
N GLU A 332 -2.10 -14.13 -14.78
CA GLU A 332 -2.10 -15.31 -13.93
C GLU A 332 -1.94 -16.58 -14.79
N PRO A 333 -0.97 -17.48 -14.49
CA PRO A 333 -0.85 -18.77 -15.18
C PRO A 333 -2.11 -19.62 -14.96
N GLY A 334 -2.64 -20.16 -16.08
CA GLY A 334 -3.87 -20.96 -16.06
C GLY A 334 -5.16 -20.16 -16.23
N ALA A 335 -5.14 -18.84 -16.07
CA ALA A 335 -6.25 -17.95 -16.35
C ALA A 335 -6.02 -17.15 -17.65
N ARG A 336 -7.08 -16.56 -18.21
CA ARG A 336 -6.97 -15.66 -19.38
C ARG A 336 -6.44 -14.28 -18.99
N SER A 337 -6.76 -13.85 -17.76
CA SER A 337 -6.32 -12.61 -17.14
C SER A 337 -5.98 -12.86 -15.66
N GLU A 338 -6.07 -11.87 -14.79
CA GLU A 338 -6.16 -12.08 -13.35
C GLU A 338 -7.55 -12.67 -13.02
N GLU A 339 -7.62 -13.67 -12.16
CA GLU A 339 -8.85 -14.46 -11.96
C GLU A 339 -10.00 -13.62 -11.37
N HIS A 340 -9.70 -12.67 -10.49
CA HIS A 340 -10.72 -11.82 -9.88
C HIS A 340 -11.33 -10.78 -10.81
N THR A 341 -10.71 -10.48 -11.94
CA THR A 341 -11.28 -9.59 -12.96
C THR A 341 -12.53 -10.22 -13.60
N SER A 342 -12.56 -11.54 -13.74
CA SER A 342 -13.72 -12.25 -14.32
C SER A 342 -14.94 -12.23 -13.39
N GLU A 343 -14.75 -12.13 -12.08
CA GLU A 343 -15.84 -12.01 -11.10
C GLU A 343 -16.55 -10.65 -11.20
N LEU A 344 -15.82 -9.58 -11.51
CA LEU A 344 -16.42 -8.25 -11.76
C LEU A 344 -17.20 -8.17 -13.08
N GLN A 345 -16.90 -9.06 -14.05
CA GLN A 345 -17.58 -9.11 -15.34
C GLN A 345 -18.88 -9.93 -15.31
N SER A 346 -19.15 -10.68 -14.24
CA SER A 346 -20.30 -11.56 -14.11
C SER A 346 -21.51 -10.93 -13.40
N HIS A 347 -21.42 -9.70 -12.99
CA HIS A 347 -22.46 -8.89 -12.35
C HIS A 347 -22.78 -7.65 -13.18
#